data_3b7dce4dd09f9d62493272df70f70ee4
#
_entry.id   3b7dce4dd09f9d62493272df70f70ee4
#
_cell.length_a   1.000
_cell.length_b   1.000
_cell.length_c   1.000
_cell.angle_alpha   90.00
_cell.angle_beta   90.00
_cell.angle_gamma   90.00
#
_symmetry.space_group_name_H-M   'P 1'
#
loop_
_entity.id
_entity.type
_entity.pdbx_description
1 polymer ?
#
loop_
_entity_poly.entity_id
_entity_poly.type
_entity_poly.pdbx_seq_one_letter_code
_entity_poly.pdbx_strand_id
1 'polypeptide(L)'
;MTDLWVFLHITCVALFLLFHGVQMWAMFSLEPALPDREKIFDRAEQSRMVSTPMYVSLGLLVLFGVVAGIDGDWFSHGWWLWGAIVVLLATIGLMSSLAGPFMKKVREGTTRWADGSYAMPDVELEALLRGSRPRVIAFTGIAGLAILLWLMVYKPGA
;
A
#
# COMPACT_ATOMS: atom_id res chain seq x y z
N MET A 1 -17.53 -21.36 13.98
CA MET A 1 -16.18 -20.77 14.10
C MET A 1 -15.91 -19.70 13.02
N THR A 2 -16.68 -19.73 11.95
CA THR A 2 -16.59 -18.76 10.83
C THR A 2 -16.60 -17.29 11.27
N ASP A 3 -17.46 -16.91 12.23
CA ASP A 3 -17.54 -15.53 12.74
C ASP A 3 -16.23 -15.04 13.37
N LEU A 4 -15.49 -15.91 14.06
CA LEU A 4 -14.19 -15.55 14.63
C LEU A 4 -13.17 -15.26 13.53
N TRP A 5 -13.11 -16.07 12.48
CA TRP A 5 -12.17 -15.86 11.37
C TRP A 5 -12.51 -14.62 10.58
N VAL A 6 -13.81 -14.35 10.37
CA VAL A 6 -14.29 -13.11 9.75
C VAL A 6 -13.93 -11.90 10.59
N PHE A 7 -14.13 -11.95 11.90
CA PHE A 7 -13.76 -10.89 12.84
C PHE A 7 -12.25 -10.60 12.78
N LEU A 8 -11.40 -11.62 12.82
CA LEU A 8 -9.95 -11.47 12.73
C LEU A 8 -9.53 -10.90 11.38
N HIS A 9 -10.15 -11.36 10.28
CA HIS A 9 -9.92 -10.81 8.95
C HIS A 9 -10.24 -9.31 8.89
N ILE A 10 -11.43 -8.89 9.33
CA ILE A 10 -11.85 -7.49 9.34
C ILE A 10 -10.93 -6.64 10.24
N THR A 11 -10.51 -7.16 11.38
CA THR A 11 -9.57 -6.48 12.27
C THR A 11 -8.23 -6.25 11.57
N CYS A 12 -7.70 -7.26 10.87
CA CYS A 12 -6.47 -7.11 10.10
C CYS A 12 -6.63 -6.19 8.89
N VAL A 13 -7.81 -6.15 8.25
CA VAL A 13 -8.13 -5.15 7.21
C VAL A 13 -8.04 -3.74 7.79
N ALA A 14 -8.65 -3.49 8.95
CA ALA A 14 -8.59 -2.17 9.61
C ALA A 14 -7.15 -1.76 9.95
N LEU A 15 -6.34 -2.68 10.47
CA LEU A 15 -4.92 -2.43 10.75
C LEU A 15 -4.13 -2.16 9.47
N PHE A 16 -4.36 -2.94 8.41
CA PHE A 16 -3.74 -2.71 7.11
C PHE A 16 -4.08 -1.32 6.57
N LEU A 17 -5.36 -0.92 6.60
CA LEU A 17 -5.81 0.40 6.14
C LEU A 17 -5.19 1.54 6.95
N LEU A 18 -5.03 1.37 8.27
CA LEU A 18 -4.37 2.35 9.13
C LEU A 18 -2.92 2.59 8.69
N PHE A 19 -2.12 1.55 8.58
CA PHE A 19 -0.71 1.67 8.16
C PHE A 19 -0.56 2.11 6.71
N HIS A 20 -1.42 1.61 5.82
CA HIS A 20 -1.46 2.03 4.42
C HIS A 20 -1.82 3.52 4.29
N GLY A 21 -2.76 4.01 5.11
CA GLY A 21 -3.12 5.43 5.17
C GLY A 21 -1.94 6.31 5.55
N VAL A 22 -1.11 5.90 6.52
CA VAL A 22 0.13 6.61 6.88
C VAL A 22 1.11 6.63 5.71
N GLN A 23 1.26 5.53 4.97
CA GLN A 23 2.12 5.50 3.77
C GLN A 23 1.60 6.42 2.66
N MET A 24 0.30 6.44 2.42
CA MET A 24 -0.32 7.32 1.44
C MET A 24 -0.13 8.79 1.82
N TRP A 25 -0.36 9.14 3.11
CA TRP A 25 -0.11 10.48 3.60
C TRP A 25 1.36 10.89 3.45
N ALA A 26 2.30 10.02 3.80
CA ALA A 26 3.72 10.27 3.63
C ALA A 26 4.05 10.56 2.16
N MET A 27 3.55 9.74 1.23
CA MET A 27 3.77 9.94 -0.20
C MET A 27 3.19 11.26 -0.71
N PHE A 28 1.96 11.62 -0.36
CA PHE A 28 1.34 12.88 -0.79
C PHE A 28 1.97 14.12 -0.15
N SER A 29 2.65 13.97 0.96
CA SER A 29 3.35 15.07 1.64
C SER A 29 4.77 15.31 1.12
N LEU A 30 5.29 14.52 0.16
CA LEU A 30 6.62 14.70 -0.40
C LEU A 30 6.73 15.97 -1.27
N GLU A 31 5.83 16.16 -2.23
CA GLU A 31 5.85 17.34 -3.13
C GLU A 31 5.65 18.65 -2.35
N PRO A 32 4.66 18.77 -1.43
CA PRO A 32 4.51 19.97 -0.60
C PRO A 32 5.69 20.27 0.33
N ALA A 33 6.56 19.29 0.59
CA ALA A 33 7.76 19.51 1.40
C ALA A 33 8.92 20.19 0.63
N LEU A 34 8.82 20.31 -0.70
CA LEU A 34 9.83 21.01 -1.50
C LEU A 34 9.96 22.48 -1.06
N PRO A 35 11.17 23.04 -1.00
CA PRO A 35 12.47 22.43 -1.33
C PRO A 35 13.19 21.76 -0.14
N ASP A 36 12.52 21.55 1.01
CA ASP A 36 13.10 21.07 2.26
C ASP A 36 13.41 19.57 2.20
N ARG A 37 14.67 19.24 1.91
CA ARG A 37 15.13 17.85 1.75
C ARG A 37 15.07 17.02 3.03
N GLU A 38 15.26 17.63 4.20
CA GLU A 38 15.17 16.95 5.48
C GLU A 38 13.73 16.48 5.73
N LYS A 39 12.76 17.35 5.48
CA LYS A 39 11.34 16.94 5.54
C LYS A 39 10.99 15.84 4.54
N ILE A 40 11.51 15.91 3.31
CA ILE A 40 11.27 14.85 2.30
C ILE A 40 11.85 13.53 2.79
N PHE A 41 13.08 13.53 3.33
CA PHE A 41 13.72 12.36 3.90
C PHE A 41 12.88 11.78 5.06
N ASP A 42 12.45 12.63 6.01
CA ASP A 42 11.64 12.21 7.15
C ASP A 42 10.32 11.56 6.71
N ARG A 43 9.65 12.11 5.69
CA ARG A 43 8.42 11.52 5.13
C ARG A 43 8.68 10.16 4.49
N ALA A 44 9.77 10.04 3.72
CA ALA A 44 10.15 8.77 3.11
C ALA A 44 10.53 7.72 4.17
N GLU A 45 11.18 8.13 5.26
CA GLU A 45 11.54 7.27 6.38
C GLU A 45 10.32 6.84 7.20
N GLN A 46 9.36 7.74 7.46
CA GLN A 46 8.08 7.38 8.08
C GLN A 46 7.33 6.30 7.27
N SER A 47 7.29 6.44 5.94
CA SER A 47 6.72 5.40 5.08
C SER A 47 7.45 4.05 5.24
N ARG A 48 8.77 4.06 5.36
CA ARG A 48 9.58 2.85 5.58
C ARG A 48 9.26 2.20 6.93
N MET A 49 9.14 2.99 8.00
CA MET A 49 8.88 2.48 9.35
C MET A 49 7.55 1.73 9.46
N VAL A 50 6.51 2.22 8.78
CA VAL A 50 5.19 1.58 8.80
C VAL A 50 5.04 0.44 7.79
N SER A 51 6.03 0.23 6.92
CA SER A 51 5.97 -0.83 5.90
C SER A 51 5.89 -2.22 6.51
N THR A 52 6.70 -2.52 7.53
CA THR A 52 6.71 -3.84 8.19
C THR A 52 5.36 -4.17 8.83
N PRO A 53 4.78 -3.34 9.73
CA PRO A 53 3.47 -3.65 10.30
C PRO A 53 2.36 -3.68 9.25
N MET A 54 2.45 -2.89 8.18
CA MET A 54 1.51 -2.96 7.07
C MET A 54 1.56 -4.31 6.35
N TYR A 55 2.75 -4.82 6.00
CA TYR A 55 2.87 -6.12 5.35
C TYR A 55 2.51 -7.29 6.26
N VAL A 56 2.79 -7.20 7.56
CA VAL A 56 2.32 -8.18 8.54
C VAL A 56 0.79 -8.21 8.59
N SER A 57 0.15 -7.04 8.67
CA SER A 57 -1.31 -6.94 8.66
C SER A 57 -1.90 -7.49 7.35
N LEU A 58 -1.25 -7.22 6.20
CA LEU A 58 -1.64 -7.75 4.90
C LEU A 58 -1.56 -9.28 4.88
N GLY A 59 -0.47 -9.86 5.38
CA GLY A 59 -0.32 -11.32 5.47
C GLY A 59 -1.38 -11.97 6.35
N LEU A 60 -1.67 -11.37 7.50
CA LEU A 60 -2.68 -11.87 8.44
C LEU A 60 -4.11 -11.73 7.88
N LEU A 61 -4.43 -10.62 7.21
CA LEU A 61 -5.75 -10.48 6.59
C LEU A 61 -5.98 -11.52 5.49
N VAL A 62 -4.94 -11.84 4.70
CA VAL A 62 -5.03 -12.92 3.69
C VAL A 62 -5.22 -14.26 4.37
N LEU A 63 -4.42 -14.57 5.37
CA LEU A 63 -4.51 -15.83 6.13
C LEU A 63 -5.90 -16.02 6.70
N PHE A 64 -6.41 -15.07 7.48
CA PHE A 64 -7.72 -15.16 8.11
C PHE A 64 -8.86 -15.12 7.09
N GLY A 65 -8.72 -14.41 5.98
CA GLY A 65 -9.67 -14.39 4.87
C GLY A 65 -9.79 -15.77 4.19
N VAL A 66 -8.66 -16.44 3.95
CA VAL A 66 -8.64 -17.80 3.38
C VAL A 66 -9.27 -18.80 4.35
N VAL A 67 -8.91 -18.75 5.64
CA VAL A 67 -9.47 -19.63 6.66
C VAL A 67 -10.98 -19.42 6.80
N ALA A 68 -11.46 -18.16 6.81
CA ALA A 68 -12.89 -17.85 6.81
C ALA A 68 -13.60 -18.38 5.57
N GLY A 69 -12.96 -18.25 4.40
CA GLY A 69 -13.50 -18.78 3.14
C GLY A 69 -13.64 -20.29 3.11
N ILE A 70 -12.67 -21.01 3.69
CA ILE A 70 -12.72 -22.48 3.82
C ILE A 70 -13.80 -22.89 4.83
N ASP A 71 -13.78 -22.31 6.03
CA ASP A 71 -14.73 -22.64 7.12
C ASP A 71 -16.19 -22.28 6.75
N GLY A 72 -16.38 -21.25 5.92
CA GLY A 72 -17.70 -20.83 5.40
C GLY A 72 -18.09 -21.45 4.07
N ASP A 73 -17.27 -22.33 3.50
CA ASP A 73 -17.46 -22.96 2.17
C ASP A 73 -17.68 -21.94 1.02
N TRP A 74 -17.07 -20.75 1.14
CA TRP A 74 -17.29 -19.67 0.16
C TRP A 74 -16.54 -19.86 -1.16
N PHE A 75 -15.56 -20.74 -1.21
CA PHE A 75 -14.81 -21.06 -2.44
C PHE A 75 -15.65 -21.78 -3.50
N SER A 76 -16.72 -22.47 -3.06
CA SER A 76 -17.68 -23.15 -3.94
C SER A 76 -18.91 -22.27 -4.29
N HIS A 77 -19.09 -21.11 -3.61
CA HIS A 77 -20.22 -20.22 -3.78
C HIS A 77 -19.85 -18.95 -4.56
N GLY A 78 -19.90 -19.04 -5.88
CA GLY A 78 -19.70 -17.89 -6.76
C GLY A 78 -18.23 -17.54 -7.05
N TRP A 79 -18.05 -16.65 -7.99
CA TRP A 79 -16.73 -16.25 -8.50
C TRP A 79 -16.11 -15.06 -7.73
N TRP A 80 -16.87 -14.38 -6.88
CA TRP A 80 -16.46 -13.14 -6.22
C TRP A 80 -15.18 -13.28 -5.37
N LEU A 81 -15.04 -14.42 -4.67
CA LEU A 81 -13.85 -14.65 -3.83
C LEU A 81 -12.61 -14.87 -4.68
N TRP A 82 -12.72 -15.63 -5.77
CA TRP A 82 -11.63 -15.81 -6.73
C TRP A 82 -11.26 -14.48 -7.40
N GLY A 83 -12.27 -13.68 -7.78
CA GLY A 83 -12.07 -12.32 -8.30
C GLY A 83 -11.33 -11.42 -7.31
N ALA A 84 -11.68 -11.48 -6.03
CA ALA A 84 -10.99 -10.73 -4.98
C ALA A 84 -9.54 -11.16 -4.82
N ILE A 85 -9.24 -12.45 -4.87
CA ILE A 85 -7.85 -12.97 -4.83
C ILE A 85 -7.04 -12.44 -6.02
N VAL A 86 -7.58 -12.52 -7.22
CA VAL A 86 -6.90 -12.03 -8.44
C VAL A 86 -6.63 -10.52 -8.35
N VAL A 87 -7.64 -9.73 -7.97
CA VAL A 87 -7.48 -8.27 -7.81
C VAL A 87 -6.47 -7.94 -6.72
N LEU A 88 -6.48 -8.66 -5.60
CA LEU A 88 -5.52 -8.48 -4.51
C LEU A 88 -4.08 -8.73 -4.99
N LEU A 89 -3.84 -9.88 -5.64
CA LEU A 89 -2.51 -10.24 -6.14
C LEU A 89 -2.02 -9.25 -7.21
N ALA A 90 -2.90 -8.85 -8.12
CA ALA A 90 -2.58 -7.85 -9.13
C ALA A 90 -2.23 -6.49 -8.50
N THR A 91 -3.02 -6.05 -7.50
CA THR A 91 -2.76 -4.80 -6.78
C THR A 91 -1.43 -4.84 -6.02
N ILE A 92 -1.14 -5.94 -5.29
CA ILE A 92 0.13 -6.14 -4.60
C ILE A 92 1.30 -6.09 -5.59
N GLY A 93 1.21 -6.80 -6.71
CA GLY A 93 2.25 -6.82 -7.73
C GLY A 93 2.52 -5.44 -8.33
N LEU A 94 1.46 -4.72 -8.73
CA LEU A 94 1.56 -3.36 -9.26
C LEU A 94 2.13 -2.39 -8.22
N MET A 95 1.62 -2.40 -7.00
CA MET A 95 2.12 -1.52 -5.95
C MET A 95 3.58 -1.81 -5.59
N SER A 96 3.98 -3.06 -5.51
CA SER A 96 5.37 -3.44 -5.24
C SER A 96 6.32 -2.97 -6.35
N SER A 97 5.91 -3.04 -7.61
CA SER A 97 6.72 -2.61 -8.75
C SER A 97 6.77 -1.09 -8.94
N LEU A 98 5.74 -0.35 -8.50
CA LEU A 98 5.64 1.09 -8.69
C LEU A 98 6.08 1.88 -7.45
N ALA A 99 5.51 1.59 -6.28
CA ALA A 99 5.69 2.38 -5.06
C ALA A 99 7.05 2.10 -4.39
N GLY A 100 7.45 0.84 -4.30
CA GLY A 100 8.71 0.44 -3.66
C GLY A 100 9.93 1.13 -4.27
N PRO A 101 10.19 0.98 -5.58
CA PRO A 101 11.31 1.65 -6.26
C PRO A 101 11.22 3.18 -6.22
N PHE A 102 10.01 3.75 -6.29
CA PHE A 102 9.80 5.20 -6.18
C PHE A 102 10.27 5.72 -4.81
N MET A 103 9.74 5.16 -3.71
CA MET A 103 10.08 5.58 -2.36
C MET A 103 11.56 5.33 -2.03
N LYS A 104 12.14 4.23 -2.55
CA LYS A 104 13.57 3.96 -2.43
C LYS A 104 14.39 5.06 -3.10
N LYS A 105 14.04 5.43 -4.35
CA LYS A 105 14.73 6.49 -5.11
C LYS A 105 14.64 7.85 -4.40
N VAL A 106 13.48 8.20 -3.84
CA VAL A 106 13.30 9.43 -3.06
C VAL A 106 14.21 9.44 -1.83
N ARG A 107 14.20 8.36 -1.04
CA ARG A 107 15.02 8.26 0.18
C ARG A 107 16.52 8.32 -0.14
N GLU A 108 16.99 7.57 -1.13
CA GLU A 108 18.39 7.58 -1.55
C GLU A 108 18.79 8.97 -2.08
N GLY A 109 17.93 9.61 -2.88
CA GLY A 109 18.18 10.93 -3.43
C GLY A 109 18.22 12.05 -2.40
N THR A 110 17.57 11.88 -1.26
CA THR A 110 17.57 12.85 -0.14
C THR A 110 18.59 12.51 0.95
N THR A 111 19.35 11.42 0.80
CA THR A 111 20.43 11.08 1.74
C THR A 111 21.55 12.09 1.62
N ARG A 112 21.97 12.62 2.78
CA ARG A 112 23.08 13.58 2.88
C ARG A 112 24.40 12.81 3.06
N TRP A 113 25.41 13.17 2.28
CA TRP A 113 26.76 12.60 2.36
C TRP A 113 27.58 13.31 3.44
N ALA A 114 28.72 12.71 3.82
CA ALA A 114 29.61 13.28 4.84
C ALA A 114 30.19 14.66 4.49
N ASP A 115 30.30 14.97 3.20
CA ASP A 115 30.75 16.27 2.67
C ASP A 115 29.62 17.33 2.64
N GLY A 116 28.42 16.98 3.09
CA GLY A 116 27.25 17.85 3.10
C GLY A 116 26.45 17.88 1.80
N SER A 117 26.91 17.23 0.73
CA SER A 117 26.18 17.11 -0.53
C SER A 117 25.05 16.08 -0.44
N TYR A 118 24.14 16.10 -1.43
CA TYR A 118 23.06 15.11 -1.54
C TYR A 118 23.28 14.20 -2.75
N ALA A 119 22.80 12.97 -2.66
CA ALA A 119 22.98 11.95 -3.70
C ALA A 119 22.25 12.31 -5.01
N MET A 120 21.24 13.20 -4.97
CA MET A 120 20.46 13.62 -6.14
C MET A 120 20.44 15.15 -6.24
N PRO A 121 20.63 15.76 -7.43
CA PRO A 121 20.46 17.21 -7.66
C PRO A 121 19.02 17.67 -7.38
N ASP A 122 18.84 18.96 -7.00
CA ASP A 122 17.52 19.54 -6.69
C ASP A 122 16.55 19.42 -7.87
N VAL A 123 17.01 19.72 -9.08
CA VAL A 123 16.19 19.64 -10.30
C VAL A 123 15.67 18.23 -10.56
N GLU A 124 16.49 17.22 -10.31
CA GLU A 124 16.08 15.82 -10.50
C GLU A 124 15.07 15.39 -9.42
N LEU A 125 15.28 15.78 -8.17
CA LEU A 125 14.34 15.50 -7.08
C LEU A 125 12.98 16.16 -7.33
N GLU A 126 12.98 17.44 -7.73
CA GLU A 126 11.75 18.15 -8.06
C GLU A 126 11.01 17.50 -9.23
N ALA A 127 11.71 17.14 -10.31
CA ALA A 127 11.14 16.44 -11.44
C ALA A 127 10.56 15.05 -11.05
N LEU A 128 11.24 14.33 -10.14
CA LEU A 128 10.77 13.04 -9.62
C LEU A 128 9.46 13.21 -8.83
N LEU A 129 9.36 14.20 -7.95
CA LEU A 129 8.22 14.41 -7.07
C LEU A 129 7.01 15.01 -7.79
N ARG A 130 7.23 15.93 -8.74
CA ARG A 130 6.16 16.54 -9.57
C ARG A 130 5.72 15.69 -10.75
N GLY A 131 6.40 14.57 -11.01
CA GLY A 131 6.06 13.65 -12.09
C GLY A 131 4.69 12.98 -11.92
N SER A 132 4.26 12.24 -12.93
CA SER A 132 2.98 11.50 -12.91
C SER A 132 3.01 10.26 -11.99
N ARG A 133 4.19 9.76 -11.65
CA ARG A 133 4.36 8.49 -10.94
C ARG A 133 3.65 8.44 -9.57
N PRO A 134 3.74 9.46 -8.68
CA PRO A 134 2.99 9.46 -7.42
C PRO A 134 1.48 9.34 -7.63
N ARG A 135 0.93 10.03 -8.64
CA ARG A 135 -0.51 9.99 -8.96
C ARG A 135 -0.93 8.60 -9.47
N VAL A 136 -0.11 7.98 -10.32
CA VAL A 136 -0.37 6.61 -10.83
C VAL A 136 -0.36 5.60 -9.68
N ILE A 137 0.61 5.69 -8.76
CA ILE A 137 0.68 4.84 -7.56
C ILE A 137 -0.59 5.00 -6.72
N ALA A 138 -0.98 6.24 -6.42
CA ALA A 138 -2.17 6.54 -5.65
C ALA A 138 -3.44 5.98 -6.29
N PHE A 139 -3.63 6.26 -7.59
CA PHE A 139 -4.80 5.77 -8.33
C PHE A 139 -4.87 4.24 -8.34
N THR A 140 -3.74 3.56 -8.58
CA THR A 140 -3.68 2.09 -8.57
C THR A 140 -4.09 1.52 -7.21
N GLY A 141 -3.57 2.08 -6.11
CA GLY A 141 -3.91 1.64 -4.75
C GLY A 141 -5.38 1.86 -4.41
N ILE A 142 -5.90 3.06 -4.68
CA ILE A 142 -7.31 3.42 -4.41
C ILE A 142 -8.26 2.57 -5.25
N ALA A 143 -7.98 2.41 -6.55
CA ALA A 143 -8.83 1.60 -7.44
C ALA A 143 -8.85 0.13 -7.02
N GLY A 144 -7.68 -0.47 -6.74
CA GLY A 144 -7.59 -1.84 -6.26
C GLY A 144 -8.37 -2.05 -4.96
N LEU A 145 -8.21 -1.14 -3.99
CA LEU A 145 -8.93 -1.20 -2.72
C LEU A 145 -10.45 -1.05 -2.92
N ALA A 146 -10.90 -0.11 -3.76
CA ALA A 146 -12.32 0.09 -4.05
C ALA A 146 -12.96 -1.15 -4.68
N ILE A 147 -12.26 -1.79 -5.63
CA ILE A 147 -12.73 -3.04 -6.27
C ILE A 147 -12.80 -4.17 -5.24
N LEU A 148 -11.78 -4.32 -4.38
CA LEU A 148 -11.78 -5.34 -3.32
C LEU A 148 -12.94 -5.15 -2.35
N LEU A 149 -13.18 -3.92 -1.89
CA LEU A 149 -14.30 -3.61 -1.00
C LEU A 149 -15.65 -3.91 -1.69
N TRP A 150 -15.79 -3.54 -2.96
CA TRP A 150 -17.00 -3.84 -3.73
C TRP A 150 -17.26 -5.34 -3.82
N LEU A 151 -16.24 -6.15 -4.16
CA LEU A 151 -16.36 -7.61 -4.23
C LEU A 151 -16.74 -8.23 -2.89
N MET A 152 -16.16 -7.73 -1.78
CA MET A 152 -16.44 -8.25 -0.43
C MET A 152 -17.83 -7.90 0.09
N VAL A 153 -18.36 -6.72 -0.29
CA VAL A 153 -19.68 -6.24 0.17
C VAL A 153 -20.80 -6.83 -0.69
N TYR A 154 -20.68 -6.74 -2.00
CA TYR A 154 -21.77 -7.13 -2.92
C TYR A 154 -21.77 -8.61 -3.29
N LYS A 155 -20.64 -9.31 -3.15
CA LYS A 155 -20.48 -10.75 -3.42
C LYS A 155 -21.15 -11.19 -4.72
N PRO A 156 -20.82 -10.61 -5.89
CA PRO A 156 -21.52 -10.88 -7.13
C PRO A 156 -21.40 -12.36 -7.51
N GLY A 157 -22.54 -12.98 -7.79
CA GLY A 157 -22.66 -14.40 -8.13
C GLY A 157 -22.61 -15.34 -6.93
N ALA A 158 -22.86 -14.86 -5.70
CA ALA A 158 -23.06 -15.67 -4.50
C ALA A 158 -24.53 -16.12 -4.41
#